data_e8a56049874e3186eeaa2dd5fb749df6
#
_entry.id   e8a56049874e3186eeaa2dd5fb749df6
#
_cell.length_a   1.000
_cell.length_b   1.000
_cell.length_c   1.000
_cell.angle_alpha   90.00
_cell.angle_beta   90.00
_cell.angle_gamma   90.00
#
_symmetry.space_group_name_H-M   'P 1'
#
loop_
_entity.id
_entity.type
_entity.pdbx_description
1 polymer ?
#
loop_
_entity_poly.entity_id
_entity_poly.type
_entity_poly.pdbx_seq_one_letter_code
_entity_poly.pdbx_strand_id
1 'polypeptide(L)'
;MSNTLSTSALDVLVLGAGILGVSTALHLQQRGLRVGLIDKQAPGQGTSFGNAGLIERASVIPYAFPHSPAALLRYAGNSQPDVRFQWKALPALAPWLFRYWKESSPKRLAFAANDMLPLIERCITEHAPFIRDSDQQHRISEKGWIDIYRDQQAFASAAVQAKHLSQQYGLQVQVLNATALRSSEPALATTHNLVGGIHWLDPWTVSSPGALVQGYAELFTQRGGSFIQDHVHALAQQDSVWTATTTQGAISAKQVVIALGPDATPLCQSLGYRIPLVHKRGYHLHFTPSDDTLAPEHPLCDSQAGFVLASMEQGVRLTTGVELASPDATPNPVQLREAERIARQYWPLGNAVEAEPWMGRRPCTPDMRPIIGPAPHHTGLWFNFGHAHHGLTLGPVSGRLLAEMMTGEIPFTDPAPYSAQRFISPRN
;
A
#
# COMPACT_ATOMS: atom_id res chain seq x y z
N MET A 1 -31.14 15.19 -11.47
CA MET A 1 -31.19 16.35 -10.58
C MET A 1 -29.77 16.92 -10.53
N SER A 2 -29.62 18.11 -11.08
CA SER A 2 -28.32 18.81 -11.13
C SER A 2 -27.96 19.25 -9.71
N ASN A 3 -27.01 18.57 -9.09
CA ASN A 3 -26.39 19.01 -7.84
C ASN A 3 -25.49 20.20 -8.14
N THR A 4 -26.06 21.40 -8.17
CA THR A 4 -25.28 22.63 -8.11
C THR A 4 -24.55 22.63 -6.75
N LEU A 5 -23.26 22.35 -6.76
CA LEU A 5 -22.39 22.55 -5.61
C LEU A 5 -22.59 23.98 -5.10
N SER A 6 -22.98 24.10 -3.82
CA SER A 6 -23.12 25.35 -3.11
C SER A 6 -21.93 26.27 -3.42
N THR A 7 -22.21 27.53 -3.72
CA THR A 7 -21.25 28.59 -4.11
C THR A 7 -20.20 28.96 -3.05
N SER A 8 -20.11 28.25 -1.93
CA SER A 8 -19.06 28.43 -0.94
C SER A 8 -17.82 27.61 -1.33
N ALA A 9 -16.73 28.28 -1.71
CA ALA A 9 -15.47 27.65 -2.11
C ALA A 9 -14.98 26.63 -1.06
N LEU A 10 -14.53 25.46 -1.53
CA LEU A 10 -13.89 24.45 -0.69
C LEU A 10 -12.62 25.01 -0.05
N ASP A 11 -12.36 24.64 1.20
CA ASP A 11 -11.06 24.96 1.81
C ASP A 11 -9.98 24.03 1.24
N VAL A 12 -10.32 22.73 1.03
CA VAL A 12 -9.40 21.73 0.45
C VAL A 12 -10.12 20.84 -0.55
N LEU A 13 -9.50 20.58 -1.69
CA LEU A 13 -9.88 19.52 -2.64
C LEU A 13 -8.84 18.41 -2.59
N VAL A 14 -9.26 17.21 -2.23
CA VAL A 14 -8.41 16.00 -2.20
C VAL A 14 -8.64 15.20 -3.48
N LEU A 15 -7.57 14.97 -4.25
CA LEU A 15 -7.60 14.21 -5.50
C LEU A 15 -7.19 12.76 -5.24
N GLY A 16 -8.11 11.84 -5.47
CA GLY A 16 -7.95 10.40 -5.24
C GLY A 16 -8.73 9.91 -4.02
N ALA A 17 -9.63 8.95 -4.23
CA ALA A 17 -10.45 8.31 -3.18
C ALA A 17 -9.95 6.90 -2.82
N GLY A 18 -8.65 6.65 -2.92
CA GLY A 18 -7.97 5.53 -2.27
C GLY A 18 -7.83 5.77 -0.77
N ILE A 19 -7.25 4.82 -0.05
CA ILE A 19 -7.09 4.91 1.41
C ILE A 19 -6.39 6.19 1.87
N LEU A 20 -5.39 6.67 1.13
CA LEU A 20 -4.66 7.90 1.46
C LEU A 20 -5.53 9.15 1.36
N GLY A 21 -6.26 9.29 0.26
CA GLY A 21 -7.12 10.45 0.04
C GLY A 21 -8.29 10.48 0.99
N VAL A 22 -8.97 9.36 1.19
CA VAL A 22 -10.10 9.27 2.12
C VAL A 22 -9.67 9.57 3.55
N SER A 23 -8.54 8.98 4.00
CA SER A 23 -8.01 9.25 5.34
C SER A 23 -7.58 10.71 5.52
N THR A 24 -6.94 11.30 4.50
CA THR A 24 -6.59 12.72 4.51
C THR A 24 -7.85 13.59 4.62
N ALA A 25 -8.87 13.30 3.82
CA ALA A 25 -10.13 14.05 3.84
C ALA A 25 -10.81 13.99 5.21
N LEU A 26 -10.85 12.81 5.85
CA LEU A 26 -11.39 12.64 7.20
C LEU A 26 -10.61 13.46 8.23
N HIS A 27 -9.27 13.42 8.23
CA HIS A 27 -8.46 14.18 9.18
C HIS A 27 -8.58 15.70 9.00
N LEU A 28 -8.69 16.18 7.76
CA LEU A 28 -8.93 17.59 7.47
C LEU A 28 -10.33 18.02 7.91
N GLN A 29 -11.34 17.20 7.66
CA GLN A 29 -12.72 17.45 8.08
C GLN A 29 -12.84 17.50 9.61
N GLN A 30 -12.17 16.60 10.34
CA GLN A 30 -12.11 16.63 11.81
C GLN A 30 -11.54 17.93 12.37
N ARG A 31 -10.73 18.66 11.56
CA ARG A 31 -10.15 19.96 11.87
C ARG A 31 -11.03 21.14 11.41
N GLY A 32 -12.26 20.87 11.01
CA GLY A 32 -13.26 21.88 10.65
C GLY A 32 -13.12 22.46 9.24
N LEU A 33 -12.30 21.87 8.37
CA LEU A 33 -12.16 22.30 6.98
C LEU A 33 -13.28 21.73 6.11
N ARG A 34 -13.75 22.55 5.13
CA ARG A 34 -14.68 22.11 4.10
C ARG A 34 -13.91 21.38 3.01
N VAL A 35 -14.06 20.07 2.98
CA VAL A 35 -13.27 19.18 2.12
C VAL A 35 -14.14 18.59 1.01
N GLY A 36 -13.66 18.69 -0.24
CA GLY A 36 -14.12 17.90 -1.37
C GLY A 36 -13.15 16.75 -1.64
N LEU A 37 -13.67 15.58 -1.91
CA LEU A 37 -12.92 14.39 -2.33
C LEU A 37 -13.34 14.03 -3.75
N ILE A 38 -12.39 13.86 -4.68
CA ILE A 38 -12.71 13.54 -6.08
C ILE A 38 -11.87 12.37 -6.58
N ASP A 39 -12.50 11.45 -7.28
CA ASP A 39 -11.85 10.34 -8.00
C ASP A 39 -12.67 9.95 -9.22
N LYS A 40 -12.01 9.43 -10.26
CA LYS A 40 -12.66 8.86 -11.45
C LYS A 40 -13.43 7.57 -11.15
N GLN A 41 -13.06 6.85 -10.07
CA GLN A 41 -13.68 5.61 -9.62
C GLN A 41 -14.40 5.82 -8.28
N ALA A 42 -15.24 4.88 -7.91
CA ALA A 42 -15.80 4.82 -6.56
C ALA A 42 -14.67 4.64 -5.52
N PRO A 43 -14.87 5.09 -4.26
CA PRO A 43 -13.86 4.99 -3.23
C PRO A 43 -13.37 3.55 -3.02
N GLY A 44 -12.05 3.39 -2.86
CA GLY A 44 -11.43 2.08 -2.60
C GLY A 44 -11.23 1.19 -3.82
N GLN A 45 -11.71 1.55 -5.02
CA GLN A 45 -11.67 0.70 -6.22
C GLN A 45 -10.32 0.74 -6.98
N GLY A 46 -9.40 1.59 -6.59
CA GLY A 46 -8.05 1.64 -7.14
C GLY A 46 -7.10 0.60 -6.51
N THR A 47 -5.83 0.99 -6.31
CA THR A 47 -4.80 0.11 -5.72
C THR A 47 -5.18 -0.42 -4.33
N SER A 48 -6.00 0.29 -3.58
CA SER A 48 -6.49 -0.16 -2.26
C SER A 48 -7.32 -1.44 -2.34
N PHE A 49 -8.12 -1.63 -3.40
CA PHE A 49 -8.94 -2.82 -3.63
C PHE A 49 -8.12 -4.12 -3.59
N GLY A 50 -6.97 -4.11 -4.25
CA GLY A 50 -6.14 -5.30 -4.43
C GLY A 50 -5.09 -5.53 -3.36
N ASN A 51 -5.14 -4.81 -2.24
CA ASN A 51 -4.21 -5.04 -1.12
C ASN A 51 -4.41 -6.43 -0.53
N ALA A 52 -3.34 -7.01 0.03
CA ALA A 52 -3.38 -8.31 0.72
C ALA A 52 -4.18 -8.29 2.04
N GLY A 53 -4.72 -7.13 2.41
CA GLY A 53 -5.50 -6.97 3.63
C GLY A 53 -4.64 -6.86 4.90
N LEU A 54 -3.39 -6.46 4.79
CA LEU A 54 -2.48 -6.36 5.93
C LEU A 54 -2.31 -4.91 6.40
N ILE A 55 -2.54 -4.64 7.69
CA ILE A 55 -2.11 -3.44 8.39
C ILE A 55 -0.81 -3.82 9.10
N GLU A 56 0.30 -3.50 8.46
CA GLU A 56 1.61 -4.13 8.65
C GLU A 56 2.43 -3.49 9.77
N ARG A 57 1.99 -3.59 11.05
CA ARG A 57 2.75 -3.05 12.20
C ARG A 57 4.16 -3.64 12.31
N ALA A 58 4.40 -4.83 11.79
CA ALA A 58 5.71 -5.51 11.84
C ALA A 58 6.64 -5.19 10.65
N SER A 59 6.17 -4.54 9.59
CA SER A 59 6.96 -4.24 8.38
C SER A 59 7.74 -2.92 8.50
N VAL A 60 8.64 -2.80 9.47
CA VAL A 60 9.41 -1.57 9.73
C VAL A 60 10.51 -1.36 8.70
N ILE A 61 11.18 -2.42 8.26
CA ILE A 61 12.29 -2.34 7.29
C ILE A 61 11.72 -2.39 5.88
N PRO A 62 11.96 -1.37 5.03
CA PRO A 62 11.51 -1.39 3.65
C PRO A 62 12.13 -2.54 2.84
N TYR A 63 11.40 -3.06 1.85
CA TYR A 63 11.93 -4.06 0.93
C TYR A 63 13.15 -3.52 0.18
N ALA A 64 14.23 -4.29 0.21
CA ALA A 64 15.51 -3.92 -0.37
C ALA A 64 15.70 -4.50 -1.78
N PHE A 65 16.43 -3.79 -2.63
CA PHE A 65 17.03 -4.37 -3.82
C PHE A 65 18.22 -5.24 -3.42
N PRO A 66 18.37 -6.46 -3.97
CA PRO A 66 19.46 -7.35 -3.58
C PRO A 66 20.84 -6.80 -3.97
N HIS A 67 21.80 -6.89 -3.04
CA HIS A 67 23.17 -6.45 -3.23
C HIS A 67 24.15 -7.58 -3.52
N SER A 68 23.81 -8.83 -3.16
CA SER A 68 24.72 -9.95 -3.38
C SER A 68 24.73 -10.39 -4.86
N PRO A 69 25.90 -10.69 -5.45
CA PRO A 69 25.97 -11.20 -6.82
C PRO A 69 25.13 -12.46 -7.04
N ALA A 70 25.10 -13.36 -6.05
CA ALA A 70 24.32 -14.58 -6.11
C ALA A 70 22.80 -14.30 -6.21
N ALA A 71 22.29 -13.32 -5.46
CA ALA A 71 20.90 -12.92 -5.55
C ALA A 71 20.59 -12.25 -6.90
N LEU A 72 21.50 -11.42 -7.44
CA LEU A 72 21.33 -10.83 -8.76
C LEU A 72 21.29 -11.88 -9.87
N LEU A 73 22.17 -12.90 -9.80
CA LEU A 73 22.17 -14.03 -10.74
C LEU A 73 20.85 -14.84 -10.65
N ARG A 74 20.31 -15.01 -9.44
CA ARG A 74 19.00 -15.66 -9.25
C ARG A 74 17.91 -14.98 -10.05
N TYR A 75 17.88 -13.64 -10.09
CA TYR A 75 16.87 -12.87 -10.84
C TYR A 75 17.20 -12.68 -12.32
N ALA A 76 18.46 -12.82 -12.73
CA ALA A 76 18.90 -12.58 -14.12
C ALA A 76 18.14 -13.45 -15.15
N GLY A 77 17.77 -14.68 -14.80
CA GLY A 77 16.97 -15.57 -15.65
C GLY A 77 15.49 -15.21 -15.76
N ASN A 78 15.03 -14.19 -15.02
CA ASN A 78 13.62 -13.75 -14.99
C ASN A 78 12.61 -14.90 -14.78
N SER A 79 12.98 -15.89 -13.97
CA SER A 79 12.20 -17.11 -13.71
C SER A 79 11.68 -17.22 -12.28
N GLN A 80 12.01 -16.27 -11.41
CA GLN A 80 11.62 -16.32 -10.00
C GLN A 80 10.15 -15.96 -9.81
N PRO A 81 9.42 -16.61 -8.88
CA PRO A 81 8.01 -16.33 -8.65
C PRO A 81 7.78 -15.00 -7.92
N ASP A 82 8.74 -14.54 -7.10
CA ASP A 82 8.64 -13.33 -6.28
C ASP A 82 8.87 -12.03 -7.08
N VAL A 83 9.76 -12.05 -8.10
CA VAL A 83 10.06 -10.90 -8.97
C VAL A 83 10.13 -11.31 -10.43
N ARG A 84 9.38 -10.60 -11.25
CA ARG A 84 9.42 -10.71 -12.73
C ARG A 84 9.62 -9.34 -13.33
N PHE A 85 10.15 -9.31 -14.56
CA PHE A 85 10.30 -8.07 -15.31
C PHE A 85 10.13 -8.29 -16.80
N GLN A 86 9.70 -7.23 -17.48
CA GLN A 86 9.65 -7.21 -18.94
C GLN A 86 10.96 -6.64 -19.46
N TRP A 87 11.70 -7.41 -20.25
CA TRP A 87 13.01 -7.01 -20.79
C TRP A 87 12.98 -5.64 -21.49
N LYS A 88 11.90 -5.36 -22.22
CA LYS A 88 11.73 -4.08 -22.94
C LYS A 88 11.58 -2.87 -22.00
N ALA A 89 11.18 -3.08 -20.76
CA ALA A 89 11.01 -2.01 -19.76
C ALA A 89 12.32 -1.66 -19.05
N LEU A 90 13.30 -2.57 -19.00
CA LEU A 90 14.52 -2.39 -18.22
C LEU A 90 15.33 -1.13 -18.57
N PRO A 91 15.53 -0.75 -19.86
CA PRO A 91 16.28 0.47 -20.16
C PRO A 91 15.64 1.73 -19.57
N ALA A 92 14.32 1.85 -19.62
CA ALA A 92 13.60 2.98 -19.04
C ALA A 92 13.60 2.96 -17.49
N LEU A 93 13.61 1.78 -16.90
CA LEU A 93 13.64 1.58 -15.45
C LEU A 93 15.04 1.66 -14.86
N ALA A 94 16.10 1.52 -15.66
CA ALA A 94 17.49 1.43 -15.18
C ALA A 94 17.92 2.61 -14.27
N PRO A 95 17.60 3.88 -14.55
CA PRO A 95 17.97 4.98 -13.65
C PRO A 95 17.30 4.87 -12.28
N TRP A 96 16.03 4.42 -12.25
CA TRP A 96 15.29 4.21 -11.02
C TRP A 96 15.82 3.00 -10.26
N LEU A 97 16.07 1.88 -10.94
CA LEU A 97 16.64 0.66 -10.34
C LEU A 97 18.01 0.91 -9.74
N PHE A 98 18.85 1.73 -10.40
CA PHE A 98 20.15 2.12 -9.85
C PHE A 98 20.01 2.94 -8.56
N ARG A 99 19.06 3.90 -8.52
CA ARG A 99 18.76 4.65 -7.29
C ARG A 99 18.24 3.72 -6.20
N TYR A 100 17.32 2.81 -6.53
CA TYR A 100 16.75 1.85 -5.59
C TYR A 100 17.85 0.93 -5.02
N TRP A 101 18.73 0.42 -5.87
CA TRP A 101 19.91 -0.33 -5.42
C TRP A 101 20.78 0.47 -4.45
N LYS A 102 21.08 1.72 -4.76
CA LYS A 102 21.87 2.60 -3.89
C LYS A 102 21.18 2.84 -2.55
N GLU A 103 19.87 3.09 -2.55
CA GLU A 103 19.07 3.30 -1.33
C GLU A 103 18.88 1.99 -0.52
N SER A 104 19.09 0.84 -1.12
CA SER A 104 19.00 -0.48 -0.47
C SER A 104 20.29 -0.93 0.23
N SER A 105 21.31 -0.08 0.34
CA SER A 105 22.49 -0.40 1.15
C SER A 105 22.14 -0.50 2.64
N PRO A 106 22.82 -1.35 3.44
CA PRO A 106 22.46 -1.57 4.85
C PRO A 106 22.31 -0.30 5.67
N LYS A 107 23.25 0.66 5.48
CA LYS A 107 23.20 1.96 6.16
C LYS A 107 21.96 2.78 5.78
N ARG A 108 21.63 2.83 4.48
CA ARG A 108 20.46 3.60 4.00
C ARG A 108 19.14 2.93 4.38
N LEU A 109 19.09 1.60 4.38
CA LEU A 109 17.92 0.87 4.88
C LEU A 109 17.69 1.12 6.37
N ALA A 110 18.74 1.19 7.18
CA ALA A 110 18.60 1.53 8.60
C ALA A 110 18.05 2.96 8.79
N PHE A 111 18.51 3.94 7.99
CA PHE A 111 17.92 5.28 8.00
C PHE A 111 16.45 5.25 7.55
N ALA A 112 16.15 4.57 6.46
CA ALA A 112 14.77 4.47 5.98
C ALA A 112 13.84 3.78 6.99
N ALA A 113 14.32 2.74 7.70
CA ALA A 113 13.57 2.09 8.77
C ALA A 113 13.29 3.06 9.93
N ASN A 114 14.29 3.84 10.35
CA ASN A 114 14.11 4.86 11.40
C ASN A 114 13.10 5.95 10.96
N ASP A 115 13.18 6.39 9.71
CA ASP A 115 12.22 7.36 9.17
C ASP A 115 10.80 6.78 9.07
N MET A 116 10.66 5.49 8.73
CA MET A 116 9.35 4.84 8.63
C MET A 116 8.72 4.46 9.98
N LEU A 117 9.55 4.27 11.00
CA LEU A 117 9.12 3.76 12.32
C LEU A 117 7.98 4.57 12.94
N PRO A 118 8.02 5.92 13.00
CA PRO A 118 6.95 6.71 13.61
C PRO A 118 5.59 6.53 12.92
N LEU A 119 5.59 6.27 11.61
CA LEU A 119 4.36 6.00 10.86
C LEU A 119 3.86 4.57 11.10
N ILE A 120 4.77 3.59 11.07
CA ILE A 120 4.44 2.18 11.27
C ILE A 120 3.92 1.92 12.70
N GLU A 121 4.53 2.52 13.69
CA GLU A 121 4.10 2.36 15.10
C GLU A 121 2.68 2.83 15.35
N ARG A 122 2.25 3.87 14.64
CA ARG A 122 0.91 4.45 14.80
C ARG A 122 -0.14 3.88 13.85
N CYS A 123 0.23 3.00 12.91
CA CYS A 123 -0.70 2.57 11.87
C CYS A 123 -2.01 2.01 12.43
N ILE A 124 -1.95 1.15 13.45
CA ILE A 124 -3.13 0.55 14.08
C ILE A 124 -3.94 1.58 14.86
N THR A 125 -3.27 2.40 15.71
CA THR A 125 -3.94 3.41 16.53
C THR A 125 -4.64 4.47 15.71
N GLU A 126 -4.14 4.77 14.51
CA GLU A 126 -4.79 5.72 13.58
C GLU A 126 -5.90 5.07 12.74
N HIS A 127 -5.83 3.76 12.49
CA HIS A 127 -6.92 3.02 11.86
C HIS A 127 -8.11 2.80 12.80
N ALA A 128 -7.86 2.50 14.06
CA ALA A 128 -8.87 2.07 15.03
C ALA A 128 -10.08 3.04 15.16
N PRO A 129 -9.92 4.38 15.26
CA PRO A 129 -11.05 5.30 15.30
C PRO A 129 -11.90 5.25 14.02
N PHE A 130 -11.27 5.21 12.84
CA PHE A 130 -12.01 5.18 11.57
C PHE A 130 -12.75 3.86 11.37
N ILE A 131 -12.13 2.73 11.74
CA ILE A 131 -12.78 1.42 11.73
C ILE A 131 -14.02 1.43 12.60
N ARG A 132 -13.92 1.92 13.84
CA ARG A 132 -15.03 2.00 14.79
C ARG A 132 -16.14 2.93 14.28
N ASP A 133 -15.76 4.15 13.89
CA ASP A 133 -16.72 5.19 13.54
C ASP A 133 -17.42 4.94 12.20
N SER A 134 -16.84 4.08 11.34
CA SER A 134 -17.42 3.63 10.07
C SER A 134 -18.09 2.25 10.14
N ASP A 135 -18.19 1.65 11.33
CA ASP A 135 -18.80 0.32 11.57
C ASP A 135 -18.13 -0.82 10.76
N GLN A 136 -16.78 -0.77 10.64
CA GLN A 136 -16.00 -1.74 9.86
C GLN A 136 -15.30 -2.81 10.72
N GLN A 137 -15.59 -2.91 12.02
CA GLN A 137 -14.95 -3.84 12.95
C GLN A 137 -15.09 -5.30 12.51
N HIS A 138 -16.24 -5.65 11.92
CA HIS A 138 -16.51 -7.01 11.43
C HIS A 138 -15.58 -7.49 10.32
N ARG A 139 -14.82 -6.56 9.67
CA ARG A 139 -13.81 -6.86 8.64
C ARG A 139 -12.41 -7.02 9.20
N ILE A 140 -12.22 -6.78 10.48
CA ILE A 140 -10.88 -6.75 11.08
C ILE A 140 -10.64 -8.02 11.88
N SER A 141 -9.45 -8.58 11.71
CA SER A 141 -8.91 -9.62 12.57
C SER A 141 -7.59 -9.13 13.18
N GLU A 142 -7.44 -9.32 14.48
CA GLU A 142 -6.26 -8.89 15.25
C GLU A 142 -5.29 -10.06 15.51
N LYS A 143 -5.36 -11.08 14.67
CA LYS A 143 -4.58 -12.32 14.83
C LYS A 143 -3.17 -12.26 14.23
N GLY A 144 -2.80 -11.17 13.56
CA GLY A 144 -1.52 -11.06 12.86
C GLY A 144 -1.43 -11.86 11.57
N TRP A 145 -0.20 -12.18 11.13
CA TRP A 145 0.08 -13.05 9.98
C TRP A 145 1.22 -14.02 10.27
N ILE A 146 1.35 -15.07 9.46
CA ILE A 146 2.41 -16.07 9.57
C ILE A 146 3.26 -16.10 8.30
N ASP A 147 4.57 -15.81 8.44
CA ASP A 147 5.55 -16.12 7.39
C ASP A 147 5.86 -17.62 7.43
N ILE A 148 5.67 -18.33 6.30
CA ILE A 148 5.89 -19.77 6.20
C ILE A 148 7.21 -20.11 5.51
N TYR A 149 7.85 -21.20 5.93
CA TYR A 149 9.16 -21.61 5.45
C TYR A 149 9.18 -23.09 5.03
N ARG A 150 9.86 -23.35 3.90
CA ARG A 150 10.07 -24.69 3.35
C ARG A 150 11.52 -25.16 3.50
N ASP A 151 12.45 -24.24 3.73
CA ASP A 151 13.87 -24.50 3.90
C ASP A 151 14.28 -24.28 5.36
N GLN A 152 14.97 -25.28 5.95
CA GLN A 152 15.36 -25.26 7.36
C GLN A 152 16.37 -24.14 7.69
N GLN A 153 17.30 -23.85 6.78
CA GLN A 153 18.31 -22.80 7.00
C GLN A 153 17.67 -21.43 6.92
N ALA A 154 16.78 -21.21 5.94
CA ALA A 154 16.02 -19.97 5.81
C ALA A 154 15.15 -19.74 7.05
N PHE A 155 14.46 -20.78 7.55
CA PHE A 155 13.66 -20.70 8.77
C PHE A 155 14.50 -20.33 10.00
N ALA A 156 15.63 -21.02 10.20
CA ALA A 156 16.53 -20.73 11.34
C ALA A 156 17.06 -19.28 11.30
N SER A 157 17.45 -18.81 10.12
CA SER A 157 17.88 -17.42 9.93
C SER A 157 16.77 -16.42 10.20
N ALA A 158 15.57 -16.67 9.71
CA ALA A 158 14.39 -15.83 9.93
C ALA A 158 13.99 -15.80 11.40
N ALA A 159 14.06 -16.91 12.11
CA ALA A 159 13.76 -16.97 13.55
C ALA A 159 14.72 -16.10 14.39
N VAL A 160 16.01 -16.09 14.05
CA VAL A 160 17.00 -15.21 14.68
C VAL A 160 16.69 -13.75 14.38
N GLN A 161 16.43 -13.42 13.11
CA GLN A 161 16.10 -12.06 12.69
C GLN A 161 14.80 -11.57 13.32
N ALA A 162 13.75 -12.40 13.37
CA ALA A 162 12.48 -12.04 13.98
C ALA A 162 12.61 -11.70 15.47
N LYS A 163 13.42 -12.46 16.22
CA LYS A 163 13.73 -12.14 17.63
C LYS A 163 14.47 -10.82 17.77
N HIS A 164 15.42 -10.54 16.88
CA HIS A 164 16.14 -9.27 16.87
C HIS A 164 15.22 -8.09 16.59
N LEU A 165 14.36 -8.19 15.57
CA LEU A 165 13.37 -7.16 15.22
C LEU A 165 12.34 -6.97 16.33
N SER A 166 11.89 -8.05 16.98
CA SER A 166 11.02 -8.01 18.13
C SER A 166 11.62 -7.17 19.26
N GLN A 167 12.88 -7.41 19.60
CA GLN A 167 13.59 -6.65 20.65
C GLN A 167 13.82 -5.19 20.24
N GLN A 168 14.20 -4.95 18.99
CA GLN A 168 14.53 -3.62 18.50
C GLN A 168 13.32 -2.71 18.38
N TYR A 169 12.17 -3.24 17.95
CA TYR A 169 10.97 -2.45 17.59
C TYR A 169 9.76 -2.74 18.49
N GLY A 170 9.94 -3.49 19.59
CA GLY A 170 8.88 -3.82 20.52
C GLY A 170 7.76 -4.65 19.90
N LEU A 171 8.10 -5.58 18.98
CA LEU A 171 7.12 -6.41 18.26
C LEU A 171 6.90 -7.72 19.01
N GLN A 172 5.67 -8.22 18.94
CA GLN A 172 5.32 -9.54 19.46
C GLN A 172 5.46 -10.59 18.38
N VAL A 173 6.26 -11.62 18.63
CA VAL A 173 6.54 -12.67 17.64
C VAL A 173 6.57 -14.04 18.29
N GLN A 174 6.04 -15.04 17.58
CA GLN A 174 6.15 -16.46 17.95
C GLN A 174 6.86 -17.22 16.83
N VAL A 175 7.83 -18.05 17.21
CA VAL A 175 8.51 -18.96 16.29
C VAL A 175 7.80 -20.29 16.37
N LEU A 176 7.12 -20.68 15.29
CA LEU A 176 6.32 -21.89 15.21
C LEU A 176 7.13 -23.00 14.51
N ASN A 177 7.36 -24.13 15.16
CA ASN A 177 7.84 -25.33 14.48
C ASN A 177 6.71 -25.92 13.62
N ALA A 178 7.02 -26.94 12.80
CA ALA A 178 6.05 -27.54 11.88
C ALA A 178 4.77 -28.04 12.58
N THR A 179 4.87 -28.58 13.80
CA THR A 179 3.71 -29.05 14.58
C THR A 179 2.85 -27.87 15.05
N ALA A 180 3.46 -26.84 15.64
CA ALA A 180 2.76 -25.66 16.10
C ALA A 180 2.11 -24.88 14.93
N LEU A 181 2.80 -24.79 13.77
CA LEU A 181 2.24 -24.19 12.56
C LEU A 181 0.97 -24.91 12.09
N ARG A 182 0.98 -26.26 12.06
CA ARG A 182 -0.22 -27.04 11.70
C ARG A 182 -1.34 -26.95 12.74
N SER A 183 -1.00 -26.75 14.00
CA SER A 183 -2.01 -26.50 15.04
C SER A 183 -2.68 -25.14 14.87
N SER A 184 -1.93 -24.12 14.42
CA SER A 184 -2.47 -22.78 14.13
C SER A 184 -3.25 -22.72 12.82
N GLU A 185 -2.88 -23.57 11.85
CA GLU A 185 -3.49 -23.66 10.52
C GLU A 185 -3.80 -25.13 10.18
N PRO A 186 -4.92 -25.67 10.68
CA PRO A 186 -5.23 -27.12 10.52
C PRO A 186 -5.39 -27.57 9.07
N ALA A 187 -5.74 -26.66 8.15
CA ALA A 187 -5.86 -26.97 6.74
C ALA A 187 -4.50 -27.11 6.02
N LEU A 188 -3.38 -26.76 6.66
CA LEU A 188 -2.07 -27.06 6.10
C LEU A 188 -1.87 -28.57 6.00
N ALA A 189 -1.83 -29.05 4.79
CA ALA A 189 -1.80 -30.48 4.52
C ALA A 189 -0.57 -31.15 5.15
N THR A 190 -0.76 -32.40 5.55
CA THR A 190 0.25 -33.19 6.28
C THR A 190 1.45 -33.61 5.43
N THR A 191 1.33 -33.52 4.11
CA THR A 191 2.28 -34.08 3.14
C THR A 191 3.40 -33.13 2.75
N HIS A 192 3.50 -31.94 3.34
CA HIS A 192 4.29 -30.90 2.72
C HIS A 192 5.42 -30.36 3.60
N ASN A 193 6.50 -30.01 2.94
CA ASN A 193 7.81 -29.62 3.41
C ASN A 193 7.84 -28.27 4.16
N LEU A 194 6.78 -27.91 4.87
CA LEU A 194 6.80 -26.75 5.75
C LEU A 194 7.54 -27.12 7.03
N VAL A 195 8.65 -26.41 7.27
CA VAL A 195 9.54 -26.65 8.42
C VAL A 195 9.15 -25.81 9.63
N GLY A 196 8.40 -24.72 9.41
CA GLY A 196 7.93 -23.84 10.48
C GLY A 196 7.42 -22.50 9.94
N GLY A 197 7.09 -21.59 10.86
CA GLY A 197 6.62 -20.25 10.56
C GLY A 197 7.06 -19.22 11.60
N ILE A 198 7.01 -17.96 11.19
CA ILE A 198 7.17 -16.80 12.08
C ILE A 198 5.82 -16.10 12.18
N HIS A 199 5.19 -16.14 13.32
CA HIS A 199 3.92 -15.49 13.58
C HIS A 199 4.14 -14.10 14.20
N TRP A 200 3.82 -13.06 13.46
CA TRP A 200 3.80 -11.67 13.91
C TRP A 200 2.41 -11.37 14.48
N LEU A 201 2.34 -11.03 15.75
CA LEU A 201 1.06 -10.91 16.48
C LEU A 201 0.46 -9.49 16.45
N ASP A 202 1.29 -8.46 16.31
CA ASP A 202 0.83 -7.07 16.33
C ASP A 202 0.00 -6.61 15.11
N PRO A 203 0.24 -7.11 13.88
CA PRO A 203 -0.49 -6.66 12.72
C PRO A 203 -1.98 -7.00 12.78
N TRP A 204 -2.79 -6.12 12.17
CA TRP A 204 -4.20 -6.40 11.92
C TRP A 204 -4.41 -6.82 10.48
N THR A 205 -5.51 -7.52 10.22
CA THR A 205 -5.86 -7.97 8.88
C THR A 205 -7.27 -7.54 8.52
N VAL A 206 -7.51 -7.34 7.22
CA VAL A 206 -8.75 -6.79 6.68
C VAL A 206 -9.30 -7.74 5.64
N SER A 207 -10.49 -8.27 5.84
CA SER A 207 -11.14 -9.22 4.91
C SER A 207 -11.63 -8.58 3.61
N SER A 208 -11.73 -7.25 3.53
CA SER A 208 -12.11 -6.52 2.31
C SER A 208 -11.53 -5.10 2.32
N PRO A 209 -10.29 -4.92 1.84
CA PRO A 209 -9.62 -3.60 1.84
C PRO A 209 -10.38 -2.53 1.04
N GLY A 210 -10.99 -2.90 -0.08
CA GLY A 210 -11.82 -1.97 -0.86
C GLY A 210 -13.04 -1.50 -0.08
N ALA A 211 -13.77 -2.41 0.57
CA ALA A 211 -14.95 -2.08 1.38
C ALA A 211 -14.58 -1.28 2.63
N LEU A 212 -13.43 -1.54 3.25
CA LEU A 212 -12.93 -0.71 4.36
C LEU A 212 -12.77 0.75 3.93
N VAL A 213 -12.14 1.00 2.77
CA VAL A 213 -11.96 2.36 2.24
C VAL A 213 -13.29 3.00 1.87
N GLN A 214 -14.21 2.22 1.31
CA GLN A 214 -15.57 2.67 1.04
C GLN A 214 -16.28 3.10 2.33
N GLY A 215 -16.22 2.30 3.39
CA GLY A 215 -16.78 2.65 4.70
C GLY A 215 -16.19 3.95 5.26
N TYR A 216 -14.88 4.17 5.12
CA TYR A 216 -14.26 5.44 5.50
C TYR A 216 -14.78 6.63 4.64
N ALA A 217 -15.01 6.42 3.35
CA ALA A 217 -15.57 7.46 2.48
C ALA A 217 -17.05 7.76 2.81
N GLU A 218 -17.82 6.74 3.19
CA GLU A 218 -19.17 6.89 3.68
C GLU A 218 -19.21 7.69 5.00
N LEU A 219 -18.29 7.39 5.93
CA LEU A 219 -18.11 8.17 7.15
C LEU A 219 -17.78 9.64 6.85
N PHE A 220 -16.88 9.89 5.87
CA PHE A 220 -16.56 11.24 5.43
C PHE A 220 -17.79 11.99 4.91
N THR A 221 -18.63 11.34 4.10
CA THR A 221 -19.87 11.97 3.58
C THR A 221 -20.94 12.15 4.65
N GLN A 222 -21.11 11.20 5.56
CA GLN A 222 -22.02 11.31 6.72
C GLN A 222 -21.66 12.50 7.62
N ARG A 223 -20.36 12.83 7.71
CA ARG A 223 -19.86 14.00 8.44
C ARG A 223 -19.93 15.31 7.64
N GLY A 224 -20.59 15.31 6.48
CA GLY A 224 -20.83 16.50 5.65
C GLY A 224 -19.75 16.78 4.61
N GLY A 225 -18.81 15.87 4.37
CA GLY A 225 -17.86 15.93 3.25
C GLY A 225 -18.55 15.65 1.91
N SER A 226 -17.99 16.13 0.81
CA SER A 226 -18.52 15.93 -0.54
C SER A 226 -17.63 15.00 -1.34
N PHE A 227 -18.14 13.85 -1.76
CA PHE A 227 -17.48 12.98 -2.74
C PHE A 227 -18.02 13.26 -4.14
N ILE A 228 -17.09 13.44 -5.09
CA ILE A 228 -17.37 13.74 -6.49
C ILE A 228 -16.74 12.63 -7.33
N GLN A 229 -17.55 11.85 -8.03
CA GLN A 229 -17.01 10.87 -8.96
C GLN A 229 -16.81 11.50 -10.33
N ASP A 230 -15.58 11.96 -10.57
CA ASP A 230 -15.17 12.57 -11.84
C ASP A 230 -13.64 12.50 -12.01
N HIS A 231 -13.17 12.76 -13.22
CA HIS A 231 -11.75 12.73 -13.58
C HIS A 231 -11.18 14.14 -13.63
N VAL A 232 -10.12 14.40 -12.85
CA VAL A 232 -9.36 15.65 -12.92
C VAL A 232 -8.32 15.55 -14.03
N HIS A 233 -8.46 16.41 -15.03
CA HIS A 233 -7.58 16.46 -16.19
C HIS A 233 -6.42 17.45 -16.02
N ALA A 234 -6.66 18.56 -15.30
CA ALA A 234 -5.68 19.60 -15.10
C ALA A 234 -5.89 20.32 -13.77
N LEU A 235 -4.80 20.89 -13.25
CA LEU A 235 -4.79 21.82 -12.13
C LEU A 235 -4.12 23.13 -12.55
N ALA A 236 -4.74 24.24 -12.20
CA ALA A 236 -4.17 25.58 -12.37
C ALA A 236 -4.33 26.39 -11.09
N GLN A 237 -3.41 27.31 -10.83
CA GLN A 237 -3.51 28.24 -9.73
C GLN A 237 -3.60 29.67 -10.28
N GLN A 238 -4.61 30.41 -9.83
CA GLN A 238 -4.75 31.83 -10.11
C GLN A 238 -5.15 32.55 -8.83
N ASP A 239 -4.50 33.66 -8.50
CA ASP A 239 -4.79 34.48 -7.33
C ASP A 239 -4.95 33.69 -6.02
N SER A 240 -4.04 32.74 -5.78
CA SER A 240 -4.02 31.84 -4.62
C SER A 240 -5.19 30.84 -4.54
N VAL A 241 -6.03 30.74 -5.57
CA VAL A 241 -7.09 29.75 -5.70
C VAL A 241 -6.66 28.68 -6.70
N TRP A 242 -6.84 27.43 -6.30
CA TRP A 242 -6.64 26.28 -7.16
C TRP A 242 -7.94 25.92 -7.89
N THR A 243 -7.83 25.68 -9.17
CA THR A 243 -8.93 25.20 -10.01
C THR A 243 -8.57 23.86 -10.62
N ALA A 244 -9.35 22.83 -10.28
CA ALA A 244 -9.30 21.52 -10.91
C ALA A 244 -10.30 21.48 -12.09
N THR A 245 -9.79 21.23 -13.28
CA THR A 245 -10.63 21.00 -14.49
C THR A 245 -11.03 19.53 -14.52
N THR A 246 -12.32 19.28 -14.55
CA THR A 246 -12.91 17.94 -14.59
C THR A 246 -13.76 17.73 -15.83
N THR A 247 -14.27 16.52 -16.05
CA THR A 247 -15.18 16.24 -17.17
C THR A 247 -16.51 16.99 -17.07
N GLN A 248 -16.98 17.25 -15.83
CA GLN A 248 -18.26 17.88 -15.55
C GLN A 248 -18.13 19.41 -15.29
N GLY A 249 -16.91 19.96 -15.31
CA GLY A 249 -16.69 21.39 -15.09
C GLY A 249 -15.48 21.68 -14.21
N ALA A 250 -15.39 22.91 -13.70
CA ALA A 250 -14.29 23.35 -12.87
C ALA A 250 -14.67 23.34 -11.38
N ILE A 251 -13.76 22.90 -10.53
CA ILE A 251 -13.92 22.89 -9.08
C ILE A 251 -12.79 23.73 -8.48
N SER A 252 -13.16 24.73 -7.66
CA SER A 252 -12.20 25.61 -7.03
C SER A 252 -12.04 25.31 -5.55
N ALA A 253 -10.80 25.42 -5.06
CA ALA A 253 -10.44 25.26 -3.66
C ALA A 253 -9.25 26.16 -3.29
N LYS A 254 -9.12 26.51 -2.00
CA LYS A 254 -7.95 27.26 -1.51
C LYS A 254 -6.68 26.40 -1.53
N GLN A 255 -6.82 25.13 -1.24
CA GLN A 255 -5.72 24.16 -1.20
C GLN A 255 -6.11 22.86 -1.93
N VAL A 256 -5.11 22.16 -2.46
CA VAL A 256 -5.28 20.87 -3.15
C VAL A 256 -4.31 19.84 -2.59
N VAL A 257 -4.79 18.64 -2.39
CA VAL A 257 -3.96 17.46 -2.03
C VAL A 257 -3.95 16.48 -3.20
N ILE A 258 -2.78 16.15 -3.72
CA ILE A 258 -2.61 15.05 -4.69
C ILE A 258 -2.39 13.75 -3.90
N ALA A 259 -3.41 12.87 -3.88
CA ALA A 259 -3.41 11.56 -3.26
C ALA A 259 -3.75 10.43 -4.28
N LEU A 260 -3.39 10.64 -5.54
CA LEU A 260 -3.75 9.79 -6.70
C LEU A 260 -2.96 8.49 -6.79
N GLY A 261 -2.12 8.18 -5.80
CA GLY A 261 -1.32 6.96 -5.78
C GLY A 261 -0.48 6.78 -7.06
N PRO A 262 -0.66 5.69 -7.83
CA PRO A 262 0.08 5.46 -9.06
C PRO A 262 -0.24 6.48 -10.18
N ASP A 263 -1.40 7.09 -10.16
CA ASP A 263 -1.84 8.06 -11.17
C ASP A 263 -1.39 9.52 -10.86
N ALA A 264 -0.57 9.73 -9.82
CA ALA A 264 -0.08 11.06 -9.45
C ALA A 264 0.93 11.65 -10.47
N THR A 265 1.69 10.79 -11.16
CA THR A 265 2.82 11.22 -12.01
C THR A 265 2.44 12.20 -13.12
N PRO A 266 1.41 11.98 -13.96
CA PRO A 266 1.07 12.91 -15.04
C PRO A 266 0.72 14.30 -14.54
N LEU A 267 -0.09 14.37 -13.46
CA LEU A 267 -0.50 15.64 -12.88
C LEU A 267 0.67 16.37 -12.21
N CYS A 268 1.54 15.65 -11.52
CA CYS A 268 2.76 16.24 -10.98
C CYS A 268 3.68 16.79 -12.09
N GLN A 269 3.83 16.06 -13.20
CA GLN A 269 4.65 16.49 -14.33
C GLN A 269 4.09 17.76 -15.02
N SER A 270 2.78 17.87 -15.18
CA SER A 270 2.15 19.09 -15.75
C SER A 270 2.39 20.34 -14.87
N LEU A 271 2.60 20.13 -13.56
CA LEU A 271 2.96 21.18 -12.60
C LEU A 271 4.50 21.38 -12.44
N GLY A 272 5.30 20.69 -13.27
CA GLY A 272 6.76 20.82 -13.27
C GLY A 272 7.51 19.93 -12.27
N TYR A 273 6.85 18.98 -11.60
CA TYR A 273 7.49 18.05 -10.66
C TYR A 273 7.88 16.74 -11.34
N ARG A 274 9.17 16.42 -11.32
CA ARG A 274 9.73 15.16 -11.85
C ARG A 274 10.06 14.21 -10.71
N ILE A 275 9.02 13.68 -10.07
CA ILE A 275 9.15 12.74 -8.96
C ILE A 275 9.48 11.35 -9.53
N PRO A 276 10.53 10.66 -9.05
CA PRO A 276 10.94 9.36 -9.55
C PRO A 276 10.03 8.24 -8.99
N LEU A 277 8.83 8.14 -9.50
CA LEU A 277 7.84 7.14 -9.13
C LEU A 277 7.79 6.03 -10.18
N VAL A 278 7.95 4.79 -9.75
CA VAL A 278 7.82 3.58 -10.59
C VAL A 278 6.71 2.70 -10.03
N HIS A 279 5.99 2.04 -10.92
CA HIS A 279 4.91 1.13 -10.54
C HIS A 279 5.42 -0.30 -10.47
N LYS A 280 5.41 -0.89 -9.28
CA LYS A 280 5.57 -2.33 -9.10
C LYS A 280 4.20 -2.97 -9.21
N ARG A 281 3.96 -3.71 -10.30
CA ARG A 281 2.70 -4.40 -10.54
C ARG A 281 2.59 -5.62 -9.63
N GLY A 282 1.37 -5.97 -9.27
CA GLY A 282 1.03 -7.20 -8.56
C GLY A 282 -0.34 -7.67 -8.98
N TYR A 283 -0.58 -8.96 -8.90
CA TYR A 283 -1.84 -9.60 -9.29
C TYR A 283 -2.48 -10.25 -8.09
N HIS A 284 -3.80 -10.43 -8.14
CA HIS A 284 -4.49 -11.35 -7.26
C HIS A 284 -5.64 -12.05 -7.97
N LEU A 285 -6.03 -13.17 -7.40
CA LEU A 285 -7.22 -13.93 -7.75
C LEU A 285 -7.80 -14.53 -6.48
N HIS A 286 -9.12 -14.65 -6.40
CA HIS A 286 -9.76 -15.37 -5.32
C HIS A 286 -10.08 -16.81 -5.73
N PHE A 287 -10.04 -17.68 -4.73
CA PHE A 287 -10.39 -19.09 -4.89
C PHE A 287 -11.48 -19.43 -3.88
N THR A 288 -12.43 -20.27 -4.29
CA THR A 288 -13.34 -20.87 -3.33
C THR A 288 -12.54 -21.73 -2.35
N PRO A 289 -12.88 -21.80 -1.07
CA PRO A 289 -12.40 -22.87 -0.22
C PRO A 289 -12.75 -24.22 -0.85
N SER A 290 -11.89 -25.22 -0.71
CA SER A 290 -12.21 -26.59 -1.17
C SER A 290 -13.29 -27.24 -0.31
N ASP A 291 -13.43 -26.79 0.92
CA ASP A 291 -14.49 -27.05 1.89
C ASP A 291 -14.78 -25.73 2.60
N ASP A 292 -16.02 -25.46 2.98
CA ASP A 292 -16.46 -24.21 3.62
C ASP A 292 -15.72 -23.88 4.93
N THR A 293 -15.04 -24.86 5.51
CA THR A 293 -14.24 -24.70 6.73
C THR A 293 -12.75 -24.41 6.49
N LEU A 294 -12.27 -24.47 5.23
CA LEU A 294 -10.84 -24.40 4.90
C LEU A 294 -10.41 -23.03 4.34
N ALA A 295 -10.70 -21.97 5.05
CA ALA A 295 -10.07 -20.66 4.83
C ALA A 295 -8.91 -20.46 5.82
N PRO A 296 -7.81 -19.78 5.45
CA PRO A 296 -6.72 -19.50 6.37
C PRO A 296 -7.20 -18.71 7.59
N GLU A 297 -6.84 -19.17 8.81
CA GLU A 297 -7.09 -18.44 10.05
C GLU A 297 -6.25 -17.15 10.11
N HIS A 298 -5.03 -17.23 9.57
CA HIS A 298 -4.10 -16.12 9.44
C HIS A 298 -3.66 -15.96 7.99
N PRO A 299 -3.37 -14.75 7.51
CA PRO A 299 -2.66 -14.59 6.24
C PRO A 299 -1.33 -15.35 6.27
N LEU A 300 -1.12 -16.20 5.27
CA LEU A 300 0.10 -16.98 5.09
C LEU A 300 0.99 -16.31 4.06
N CYS A 301 2.15 -15.83 4.49
CA CYS A 301 3.12 -15.15 3.64
C CYS A 301 4.24 -16.11 3.25
N ASP A 302 4.34 -16.48 1.97
CA ASP A 302 5.47 -17.22 1.43
C ASP A 302 6.45 -16.24 0.76
N SER A 303 7.43 -15.76 1.50
CA SER A 303 8.42 -14.80 0.99
C SER A 303 9.35 -15.40 -0.07
N GLN A 304 9.55 -16.71 -0.09
CA GLN A 304 10.38 -17.41 -1.09
C GLN A 304 9.66 -17.51 -2.44
N ALA A 305 8.35 -17.66 -2.42
CA ALA A 305 7.52 -17.67 -3.63
C ALA A 305 6.86 -16.32 -3.92
N GLY A 306 6.96 -15.35 -2.99
CA GLY A 306 6.52 -13.99 -3.18
C GLY A 306 5.00 -13.81 -3.23
N PHE A 307 4.24 -14.57 -2.44
CA PHE A 307 2.79 -14.44 -2.39
C PHE A 307 2.24 -14.43 -0.96
N VAL A 308 1.01 -13.98 -0.84
CA VAL A 308 0.20 -14.06 0.38
C VAL A 308 -1.09 -14.79 0.05
N LEU A 309 -1.45 -15.76 0.90
CA LEU A 309 -2.78 -16.35 0.98
C LEU A 309 -3.52 -15.71 2.15
N ALA A 310 -4.69 -15.12 1.92
CA ALA A 310 -5.48 -14.47 2.96
C ALA A 310 -6.98 -14.76 2.77
N SER A 311 -7.68 -14.95 3.88
CA SER A 311 -9.14 -15.01 3.89
C SER A 311 -9.73 -13.66 3.58
N MET A 312 -10.59 -13.59 2.57
CA MET A 312 -11.33 -12.40 2.16
C MET A 312 -12.83 -12.69 2.08
N GLU A 313 -13.65 -11.64 2.01
CA GLU A 313 -15.10 -11.80 1.81
C GLU A 313 -15.45 -12.54 0.53
N GLN A 314 -14.60 -12.46 -0.51
CA GLN A 314 -14.81 -13.13 -1.79
C GLN A 314 -14.24 -14.55 -1.86
N GLY A 315 -13.56 -15.01 -0.81
CA GLY A 315 -12.87 -16.32 -0.78
C GLY A 315 -11.42 -16.21 -0.35
N VAL A 316 -10.59 -17.18 -0.68
CA VAL A 316 -9.16 -17.17 -0.38
C VAL A 316 -8.42 -16.37 -1.45
N ARG A 317 -7.90 -15.20 -1.10
CA ARG A 317 -7.11 -14.37 -2.01
C ARG A 317 -5.67 -14.85 -2.07
N LEU A 318 -5.22 -15.15 -3.28
CA LEU A 318 -3.81 -15.36 -3.59
C LEU A 318 -3.26 -14.11 -4.28
N THR A 319 -2.28 -13.45 -3.66
CA THR A 319 -1.59 -12.30 -4.26
C THR A 319 -0.27 -12.72 -4.90
N THR A 320 0.38 -11.81 -5.62
CA THR A 320 1.73 -12.03 -6.15
C THR A 320 2.74 -11.03 -5.64
N GLY A 321 4.02 -11.33 -5.88
CA GLY A 321 5.15 -10.44 -5.66
C GLY A 321 5.15 -9.24 -6.61
N VAL A 322 6.24 -9.03 -7.31
CA VAL A 322 6.46 -7.83 -8.13
C VAL A 322 6.67 -8.16 -9.59
N GLU A 323 5.93 -7.50 -10.47
CA GLU A 323 6.26 -7.37 -11.88
C GLU A 323 6.74 -5.94 -12.19
N LEU A 324 7.94 -5.82 -12.79
CA LEU A 324 8.48 -4.59 -13.33
C LEU A 324 8.19 -4.52 -14.84
N ALA A 325 7.33 -3.59 -15.25
CA ALA A 325 6.87 -3.45 -16.62
C ALA A 325 6.68 -1.97 -16.98
N SER A 326 6.56 -1.67 -18.26
CA SER A 326 6.11 -0.35 -18.70
C SER A 326 4.69 -0.07 -18.21
N PRO A 327 4.32 1.20 -17.94
CA PRO A 327 2.99 1.55 -17.41
C PRO A 327 1.85 0.97 -18.24
N ASP A 328 1.97 1.00 -19.57
CA ASP A 328 0.93 0.59 -20.52
C ASP A 328 1.12 -0.86 -21.03
N ALA A 329 2.06 -1.62 -20.48
CA ALA A 329 2.29 -2.99 -20.90
C ALA A 329 1.09 -3.89 -20.56
N THR A 330 0.76 -4.80 -21.46
CA THR A 330 -0.29 -5.81 -21.24
C THR A 330 -0.04 -6.58 -19.94
N PRO A 331 -1.07 -6.85 -19.13
CA PRO A 331 -0.95 -7.70 -17.94
C PRO A 331 -0.38 -9.08 -18.29
N ASN A 332 0.51 -9.58 -17.42
CA ASN A 332 1.10 -10.90 -17.57
C ASN A 332 0.99 -11.72 -16.27
N PRO A 333 -0.06 -12.53 -16.09
CA PRO A 333 -0.32 -13.23 -14.84
C PRO A 333 0.54 -14.50 -14.65
N VAL A 334 1.69 -14.63 -15.33
CA VAL A 334 2.58 -15.80 -15.18
C VAL A 334 2.97 -16.03 -13.72
N GLN A 335 3.28 -14.96 -12.97
CA GLN A 335 3.60 -15.07 -11.55
C GLN A 335 2.43 -15.64 -10.74
N LEU A 336 1.20 -15.28 -11.06
CA LEU A 336 0.03 -15.76 -10.34
C LEU A 336 -0.17 -17.27 -10.56
N ARG A 337 -0.02 -17.74 -11.79
CA ARG A 337 -0.08 -19.18 -12.08
C ARG A 337 1.01 -19.98 -11.36
N GLU A 338 2.21 -19.42 -11.26
CA GLU A 338 3.30 -20.07 -10.53
C GLU A 338 3.05 -20.04 -9.01
N ALA A 339 2.57 -18.92 -8.47
CA ALA A 339 2.17 -18.79 -7.08
C ALA A 339 1.05 -19.80 -6.72
N GLU A 340 0.03 -19.92 -7.59
CA GLU A 340 -1.05 -20.90 -7.43
C GLU A 340 -0.51 -22.33 -7.41
N ARG A 341 0.35 -22.69 -8.37
CA ARG A 341 0.96 -24.03 -8.45
C ARG A 341 1.74 -24.36 -7.16
N ILE A 342 2.44 -23.39 -6.58
CA ILE A 342 3.17 -23.57 -5.32
C ILE A 342 2.19 -23.63 -4.14
N ALA A 343 1.23 -22.73 -4.06
CA ALA A 343 0.25 -22.68 -2.97
C ALA A 343 -0.56 -23.98 -2.87
N ARG A 344 -1.00 -24.54 -4.00
CA ARG A 344 -1.71 -25.82 -4.05
C ARG A 344 -0.92 -27.02 -3.51
N GLN A 345 0.38 -26.89 -3.29
CA GLN A 345 1.19 -27.95 -2.69
C GLN A 345 0.92 -28.10 -1.19
N TYR A 346 0.47 -27.06 -0.51
CA TYR A 346 0.24 -27.08 0.94
C TYR A 346 -1.10 -26.47 1.38
N TRP A 347 -1.85 -25.83 0.48
CA TRP A 347 -3.17 -25.31 0.79
C TRP A 347 -4.21 -25.82 -0.23
N PRO A 348 -5.37 -26.34 0.23
CA PRO A 348 -6.42 -26.84 -0.66
C PRO A 348 -7.22 -25.67 -1.24
N LEU A 349 -6.77 -25.10 -2.35
CA LEU A 349 -7.51 -24.09 -3.12
C LEU A 349 -8.56 -24.76 -3.99
N GLY A 350 -9.80 -24.27 -3.95
CA GLY A 350 -10.87 -24.67 -4.84
C GLY A 350 -10.77 -24.03 -6.24
N ASN A 351 -11.90 -23.68 -6.82
CA ASN A 351 -11.96 -23.05 -8.13
C ASN A 351 -11.71 -21.54 -8.02
N ALA A 352 -11.18 -20.94 -9.09
CA ALA A 352 -11.09 -19.50 -9.21
C ALA A 352 -12.48 -18.85 -9.21
N VAL A 353 -12.64 -17.76 -8.48
CA VAL A 353 -13.91 -17.02 -8.37
C VAL A 353 -14.07 -16.08 -9.57
N GLU A 354 -13.01 -15.34 -9.92
CA GLU A 354 -13.02 -14.47 -11.09
C GLU A 354 -12.41 -15.17 -12.30
N ALA A 355 -12.92 -14.83 -13.48
CA ALA A 355 -12.40 -15.35 -14.75
C ALA A 355 -11.01 -14.78 -15.08
N GLU A 356 -10.75 -13.54 -14.68
CA GLU A 356 -9.51 -12.83 -14.97
C GLU A 356 -8.89 -12.27 -13.68
N PRO A 357 -7.55 -12.36 -13.53
CA PRO A 357 -6.87 -11.79 -12.38
C PRO A 357 -6.97 -10.27 -12.33
N TRP A 358 -7.18 -9.73 -11.14
CA TRP A 358 -7.01 -8.30 -10.93
C TRP A 358 -5.52 -7.92 -10.93
N MET A 359 -5.19 -6.77 -11.50
CA MET A 359 -3.83 -6.21 -11.53
C MET A 359 -3.78 -4.82 -10.92
N GLY A 360 -2.90 -4.64 -9.93
CA GLY A 360 -2.63 -3.36 -9.28
C GLY A 360 -1.23 -2.83 -9.50
N ARG A 361 -1.08 -1.53 -9.23
CA ARG A 361 0.17 -0.80 -9.40
C ARG A 361 0.57 -0.18 -8.06
N ARG A 362 1.65 -0.65 -7.46
CA ARG A 362 2.20 -0.07 -6.21
C ARG A 362 3.10 1.11 -6.57
N PRO A 363 2.79 2.35 -6.15
CA PRO A 363 3.60 3.53 -6.48
C PRO A 363 4.84 3.59 -5.59
N CYS A 364 6.00 3.28 -6.14
CA CYS A 364 7.25 3.15 -5.40
C CYS A 364 8.23 4.28 -5.72
N THR A 365 8.68 4.99 -4.69
CA THR A 365 9.86 5.84 -4.71
C THR A 365 11.13 4.98 -4.63
N PRO A 366 12.29 5.45 -5.09
CA PRO A 366 13.51 4.64 -5.06
C PRO A 366 14.05 4.41 -3.63
N ASP A 367 13.72 5.27 -2.68
CA ASP A 367 14.07 5.12 -1.26
C ASP A 367 12.98 4.44 -0.42
N MET A 368 11.89 4.00 -1.06
CA MET A 368 10.74 3.31 -0.47
C MET A 368 10.01 4.10 0.63
N ARG A 369 10.33 5.38 0.83
CA ARG A 369 9.61 6.28 1.74
C ARG A 369 8.49 7.00 0.99
N PRO A 370 7.33 7.25 1.62
CA PRO A 370 6.23 7.99 1.01
C PRO A 370 6.59 9.46 0.74
N ILE A 371 5.76 10.14 -0.03
CA ILE A 371 5.82 11.58 -0.22
C ILE A 371 4.62 12.18 0.50
N ILE A 372 4.90 12.90 1.59
CA ILE A 372 3.90 13.56 2.43
C ILE A 372 4.39 14.98 2.72
N GLY A 373 3.58 15.99 2.41
CA GLY A 373 3.90 17.37 2.73
C GLY A 373 3.63 18.37 1.61
N PRO A 374 4.05 19.63 1.79
CA PRO A 374 3.83 20.71 0.82
C PRO A 374 4.61 20.47 -0.47
N ALA A 375 4.01 20.88 -1.58
CA ALA A 375 4.70 20.94 -2.86
C ALA A 375 5.75 22.07 -2.84
N PRO A 376 7.01 21.80 -3.22
CA PRO A 376 8.12 22.77 -3.02
C PRO A 376 8.00 24.09 -3.77
N HIS A 377 7.21 24.16 -4.84
CA HIS A 377 7.16 25.32 -5.73
C HIS A 377 5.77 25.94 -5.87
N HIS A 378 4.75 25.40 -5.18
CA HIS A 378 3.37 25.88 -5.28
C HIS A 378 2.74 25.97 -3.88
N THR A 379 2.36 27.18 -3.49
CA THR A 379 1.64 27.38 -2.22
C THR A 379 0.24 26.77 -2.30
N GLY A 380 -0.20 26.12 -1.23
CA GLY A 380 -1.52 25.49 -1.16
C GLY A 380 -1.64 24.19 -1.95
N LEU A 381 -0.54 23.67 -2.51
CA LEU A 381 -0.49 22.33 -3.11
C LEU A 381 0.24 21.37 -2.16
N TRP A 382 -0.33 20.17 -1.97
CA TRP A 382 0.16 19.18 -1.04
C TRP A 382 0.20 17.79 -1.67
N PHE A 383 1.10 16.94 -1.19
CA PHE A 383 1.30 15.58 -1.68
C PHE A 383 1.05 14.56 -0.59
N ASN A 384 0.36 13.47 -0.92
CA ASN A 384 0.23 12.28 -0.08
C ASN A 384 0.13 11.03 -0.97
N PHE A 385 1.27 10.54 -1.46
CA PHE A 385 1.34 9.36 -2.34
C PHE A 385 2.71 8.67 -2.26
N GLY A 386 2.90 7.59 -3.03
CA GLY A 386 4.21 6.93 -3.12
C GLY A 386 4.50 5.93 -1.99
N HIS A 387 3.47 5.40 -1.34
CA HIS A 387 3.56 4.52 -0.16
C HIS A 387 3.95 3.07 -0.48
N ALA A 388 4.33 2.76 -1.72
CA ALA A 388 4.71 1.42 -2.16
C ALA A 388 3.62 0.38 -1.81
N HIS A 389 3.95 -0.64 -1.01
CA HIS A 389 3.00 -1.66 -0.53
C HIS A 389 2.27 -1.25 0.76
N HIS A 390 2.77 -0.23 1.46
CA HIS A 390 2.23 0.22 2.75
C HIS A 390 1.04 1.19 2.64
N GLY A 391 0.43 1.36 1.46
CA GLY A 391 -0.67 2.31 1.30
C GLY A 391 -1.82 2.08 2.29
N LEU A 392 -2.30 0.82 2.41
CA LEU A 392 -3.35 0.45 3.37
C LEU A 392 -2.88 0.71 4.80
N THR A 393 -1.71 0.21 5.17
CA THR A 393 -1.11 0.35 6.50
C THR A 393 -1.01 1.81 6.95
N LEU A 394 -0.54 2.68 6.07
CA LEU A 394 -0.17 4.05 6.42
C LEU A 394 -1.24 5.11 6.07
N GLY A 395 -2.38 4.70 5.51
CA GLY A 395 -3.41 5.64 5.07
C GLY A 395 -3.80 6.67 6.15
N PRO A 396 -4.36 6.24 7.29
CA PRO A 396 -4.78 7.15 8.36
C PRO A 396 -3.63 7.96 8.97
N VAL A 397 -2.51 7.34 9.29
CA VAL A 397 -1.37 8.04 9.91
C VAL A 397 -0.75 9.08 8.98
N SER A 398 -0.66 8.81 7.68
CA SER A 398 -0.18 9.78 6.68
C SER A 398 -1.19 10.92 6.49
N GLY A 399 -2.48 10.61 6.52
CA GLY A 399 -3.55 11.60 6.50
C GLY A 399 -3.47 12.55 7.70
N ARG A 400 -3.24 12.02 8.89
CA ARG A 400 -3.02 12.79 10.12
C ARG A 400 -1.81 13.69 9.99
N LEU A 401 -0.65 13.14 9.64
CA LEU A 401 0.59 13.91 9.48
C LEU A 401 0.42 15.10 8.51
N LEU A 402 -0.22 14.83 7.37
CA LEU A 402 -0.48 15.87 6.38
C LEU A 402 -1.46 16.93 6.93
N ALA A 403 -2.54 16.51 7.59
CA ALA A 403 -3.53 17.43 8.13
C ALA A 403 -2.94 18.34 9.22
N GLU A 404 -2.08 17.80 10.11
CA GLU A 404 -1.36 18.61 11.12
C GLU A 404 -0.51 19.69 10.45
N MET A 405 0.24 19.36 9.39
CA MET A 405 1.02 20.36 8.64
C MET A 405 0.13 21.40 7.95
N MET A 406 -1.00 20.97 7.36
CA MET A 406 -1.90 21.87 6.62
C MET A 406 -2.63 22.87 7.53
N THR A 407 -2.85 22.53 8.79
CA THR A 407 -3.55 23.37 9.77
C THR A 407 -2.60 24.11 10.72
N GLY A 408 -1.28 23.93 10.55
CA GLY A 408 -0.27 24.60 11.38
C GLY A 408 -0.13 24.00 12.78
N GLU A 409 -0.63 22.80 12.99
CA GLU A 409 -0.38 22.02 14.21
C GLU A 409 1.07 21.51 14.22
N ILE A 410 1.58 21.20 15.41
CA ILE A 410 2.89 20.53 15.53
C ILE A 410 2.74 19.09 15.08
N PRO A 411 3.42 18.68 13.99
CA PRO A 411 3.36 17.30 13.52
C PRO A 411 3.86 16.33 14.58
N PHE A 412 3.21 15.15 14.70
CA PHE A 412 3.57 14.13 15.68
C PHE A 412 4.97 13.50 15.44
N THR A 413 5.54 13.73 14.27
CA THR A 413 6.91 13.34 13.89
C THR A 413 7.50 14.36 12.93
N ASP A 414 8.84 14.34 12.77
CA ASP A 414 9.53 15.18 11.76
C ASP A 414 9.04 14.81 10.34
N PRO A 415 8.43 15.74 9.58
CA PRO A 415 7.97 15.48 8.23
C PRO A 415 9.09 15.54 7.16
N ALA A 416 10.28 16.04 7.50
CA ALA A 416 11.36 16.25 6.54
C ALA A 416 11.75 14.98 5.75
N PRO A 417 11.81 13.77 6.33
CA PRO A 417 12.12 12.55 5.60
C PRO A 417 11.12 12.21 4.48
N TYR A 418 9.89 12.73 4.57
CA TYR A 418 8.82 12.43 3.61
C TYR A 418 8.63 13.54 2.57
N SER A 419 9.33 14.67 2.71
CA SER A 419 9.22 15.82 1.79
C SER A 419 9.62 15.43 0.36
N ALA A 420 8.84 15.92 -0.63
CA ALA A 420 9.17 15.79 -2.06
C ALA A 420 10.49 16.50 -2.42
N GLN A 421 10.95 17.47 -1.61
CA GLN A 421 12.19 18.21 -1.82
C GLN A 421 13.42 17.31 -2.00
N ARG A 422 13.42 16.11 -1.38
CA ARG A 422 14.53 15.14 -1.50
C ARG A 422 14.75 14.60 -2.92
N PHE A 423 13.78 14.81 -3.82
CA PHE A 423 13.87 14.41 -5.24
C PHE A 423 13.95 15.60 -6.21
N ILE A 424 13.83 16.82 -5.72
CA ILE A 424 13.72 18.02 -6.55
C ILE A 424 15.00 18.83 -6.34
N SER A 425 15.75 19.01 -7.42
CA SER A 425 16.90 19.91 -7.40
C SER A 425 16.44 21.36 -7.15
N PRO A 426 17.20 22.17 -6.41
CA PRO A 426 16.94 23.60 -6.36
C PRO A 426 16.79 24.18 -7.78
N ARG A 427 15.80 25.02 -8.01
CA ARG A 427 15.75 25.82 -9.23
C ARG A 427 16.93 26.79 -9.17
N ASN A 428 17.87 26.71 -10.12
CA ASN A 428 18.89 27.74 -10.34
C ASN A 428 18.24 29.05 -10.73
#